data_e91688eefab39f1581936047463e0b96
#
_entry.id   e91688eefab39f1581936047463e0b96
#
_cell.length_a   1.000
_cell.length_b   1.000
_cell.length_c   1.000
_cell.angle_alpha   90.00
_cell.angle_beta   90.00
_cell.angle_gamma   90.00
#
_symmetry.space_group_name_H-M   'P 1'
#
loop_
_entity.id
_entity.type
_entity.pdbx_description
1 polymer ?
#
loop_
_entity_poly.entity_id
_entity_poly.type
_entity_poly.pdbx_seq_one_letter_code
_entity_poly.pdbx_strand_id
1 'polypeptide(L)'
;MSNVDVDRFEEAVAKGECFQVRVDGLSMLPLLGYGRDTLIVRRIGLNEPIVGRIVMCRIAPKHYVTHRAIEVENGMVTMLGDGRLTYDHPISRECVVGVVEGVIRQSGKRVSCMSRSWRLRERLWLAQPMLLRRLSLALIRRWRNLTLKRLTIKE
;
A
#
# COMPACT_ATOMS: atom_id res chain seq x y z
N MET A 1 0.38 5.67 -11.76
CA MET A 1 -0.11 4.61 -12.66
C MET A 1 -0.25 5.18 -14.07
N SER A 2 0.08 4.41 -15.11
CA SER A 2 -0.22 4.81 -16.49
C SER A 2 -1.74 4.80 -16.73
N ASN A 3 -2.26 5.61 -17.66
CA ASN A 3 -3.70 5.65 -17.95
C ASN A 3 -4.28 4.27 -18.34
N VAL A 4 -3.48 3.45 -19.02
CA VAL A 4 -3.87 2.09 -19.44
C VAL A 4 -4.07 1.16 -18.24
N ASP A 5 -3.24 1.28 -17.19
CA ASP A 5 -3.37 0.45 -15.99
C ASP A 5 -4.60 0.84 -15.16
N VAL A 6 -4.98 2.12 -15.18
CA VAL A 6 -6.16 2.63 -14.46
C VAL A 6 -7.45 2.11 -15.08
N ASP A 7 -7.59 2.17 -16.41
CA ASP A 7 -8.80 1.73 -17.11
C ASP A 7 -9.02 0.22 -16.93
N ARG A 8 -7.96 -0.58 -17.03
CA ARG A 8 -8.00 -2.03 -16.74
C ARG A 8 -8.35 -2.33 -15.29
N PHE A 9 -7.84 -1.50 -14.35
CA PHE A 9 -8.17 -1.65 -12.94
C PHE A 9 -9.66 -1.37 -12.69
N GLU A 10 -10.20 -0.29 -13.23
CA GLU A 10 -11.62 0.06 -13.09
C GLU A 10 -12.53 -1.02 -13.69
N GLU A 11 -12.17 -1.60 -14.85
CA GLU A 11 -12.89 -2.70 -15.47
C GLU A 11 -12.84 -3.98 -14.59
N ALA A 12 -11.68 -4.37 -14.09
CA ALA A 12 -11.53 -5.53 -13.22
C ALA A 12 -12.31 -5.36 -11.90
N VAL A 13 -12.27 -4.16 -11.31
CA VAL A 13 -13.05 -3.83 -10.11
C VAL A 13 -14.54 -3.94 -10.40
N ALA A 14 -15.02 -3.46 -11.54
CA ALA A 14 -16.42 -3.56 -11.93
C ALA A 14 -16.88 -5.02 -12.10
N LYS A 15 -16.01 -5.89 -12.63
CA LYS A 15 -16.25 -7.34 -12.80
C LYS A 15 -16.08 -8.14 -11.51
N GLY A 16 -15.59 -7.54 -10.42
CA GLY A 16 -15.29 -8.24 -9.16
C GLY A 16 -14.02 -9.10 -9.20
N GLU A 17 -13.17 -8.89 -10.19
CA GLU A 17 -11.92 -9.63 -10.39
C GLU A 17 -10.79 -9.06 -9.54
N CYS A 18 -9.77 -9.89 -9.24
CA CYS A 18 -8.53 -9.42 -8.64
C CYS A 18 -7.67 -8.73 -9.70
N PHE A 19 -7.11 -7.60 -9.36
CA PHE A 19 -6.23 -6.83 -10.22
C PHE A 19 -4.82 -6.70 -9.67
N GLN A 20 -3.82 -6.64 -10.55
CA GLN A 20 -2.43 -6.46 -10.15
C GLN A 20 -1.99 -5.03 -10.41
N VAL A 21 -1.46 -4.38 -9.37
CA VAL A 21 -0.99 -2.99 -9.43
C VAL A 21 0.46 -2.93 -8.95
N ARG A 22 1.36 -2.38 -9.78
CA ARG A 22 2.74 -2.16 -9.37
C ARG A 22 2.82 -1.04 -8.34
N VAL A 23 3.64 -1.26 -7.32
CA VAL A 23 3.87 -0.23 -6.30
C VAL A 23 4.66 0.93 -6.89
N ASP A 24 4.02 2.11 -6.91
CA ASP A 24 4.59 3.35 -7.43
C ASP A 24 4.62 4.40 -6.33
N GLY A 25 5.55 4.27 -5.43
CA GLY A 25 5.72 5.20 -4.31
C GLY A 25 6.42 4.61 -3.11
N LEU A 26 6.73 5.46 -2.15
CA LEU A 26 7.49 5.13 -0.95
C LEU A 26 6.66 5.19 0.32
N SER A 27 5.40 5.58 0.18
CA SER A 27 4.50 5.81 1.31
C SER A 27 4.18 4.53 2.10
N MET A 28 4.39 3.36 1.51
CA MET A 28 4.12 2.05 2.13
C MET A 28 5.40 1.29 2.54
N LEU A 29 6.56 1.98 2.57
CA LEU A 29 7.79 1.40 3.13
C LEU A 29 7.62 1.12 4.63
N PRO A 30 8.28 0.10 5.17
CA PRO A 30 9.16 -0.89 4.52
C PRO A 30 8.42 -2.11 3.98
N LEU A 31 7.12 -2.24 4.27
CA LEU A 31 6.35 -3.44 3.95
C LEU A 31 6.17 -3.63 2.44
N LEU A 32 5.96 -2.54 1.72
CA LEU A 32 5.86 -2.50 0.26
C LEU A 32 6.96 -1.62 -0.33
N GLY A 33 7.60 -2.07 -1.40
CA GLY A 33 8.71 -1.37 -2.04
C GLY A 33 8.40 -0.88 -3.45
N TYR A 34 8.68 0.40 -3.71
CA TYR A 34 8.64 0.99 -5.05
C TYR A 34 9.44 0.17 -6.07
N GLY A 35 8.83 -0.08 -7.22
CA GLY A 35 9.46 -0.81 -8.33
C GLY A 35 9.78 -2.29 -8.03
N ARG A 36 9.64 -2.73 -6.77
CA ARG A 36 9.97 -4.07 -6.31
C ARG A 36 8.76 -4.99 -6.22
N ASP A 37 7.64 -4.44 -5.81
CA ASP A 37 6.47 -5.21 -5.43
C ASP A 37 5.28 -4.89 -6.35
N THR A 38 4.45 -5.91 -6.62
CA THR A 38 3.16 -5.79 -7.29
C THR A 38 2.07 -6.22 -6.31
N LEU A 39 1.06 -5.40 -6.15
CA LEU A 39 -0.09 -5.67 -5.27
C LEU A 39 -1.12 -6.53 -5.99
N ILE A 40 -1.73 -7.45 -5.28
CA ILE A 40 -2.95 -8.14 -5.69
C ILE A 40 -4.10 -7.47 -4.96
N VAL A 41 -4.91 -6.73 -5.68
CA VAL A 41 -6.03 -5.95 -5.16
C VAL A 41 -7.33 -6.64 -5.52
N ARG A 42 -8.20 -6.84 -4.53
CA ARG A 42 -9.56 -7.35 -4.69
C ARG A 42 -10.55 -6.22 -4.43
N ARG A 43 -11.66 -6.21 -5.14
CA ARG A 43 -12.81 -5.36 -4.82
C ARG A 43 -13.28 -5.62 -3.38
N ILE A 44 -13.78 -4.58 -2.72
CA ILE A 44 -14.28 -4.67 -1.36
C ILE A 44 -15.72 -4.19 -1.29
N GLY A 45 -16.53 -4.86 -0.46
CA GLY A 45 -17.88 -4.44 -0.16
C GLY A 45 -17.92 -3.26 0.81
N LEU A 46 -18.96 -2.43 0.73
CA LEU A 46 -19.12 -1.25 1.59
C LEU A 46 -19.08 -1.58 3.09
N ASN A 47 -19.67 -2.70 3.48
CA ASN A 47 -19.78 -3.13 4.87
C ASN A 47 -18.64 -4.06 5.33
N GLU A 48 -17.68 -4.36 4.44
CA GLU A 48 -16.55 -5.23 4.81
C GLU A 48 -15.58 -4.47 5.73
N PRO A 49 -15.11 -5.10 6.85
CA PRO A 49 -14.16 -4.45 7.76
C PRO A 49 -12.82 -4.19 7.07
N ILE A 50 -12.33 -2.97 7.17
CA ILE A 50 -11.06 -2.54 6.53
C ILE A 50 -10.00 -2.06 7.51
N VAL A 51 -10.35 -1.76 8.74
CA VAL A 51 -9.40 -1.26 9.75
C VAL A 51 -8.23 -2.23 9.90
N GLY A 52 -7.02 -1.70 9.84
CA GLY A 52 -5.77 -2.46 9.84
C GLY A 52 -5.36 -3.03 8.47
N ARG A 53 -6.23 -2.99 7.45
CA ARG A 53 -5.92 -3.51 6.11
C ARG A 53 -5.31 -2.43 5.22
N ILE A 54 -4.50 -2.86 4.26
CA ILE A 54 -4.01 -1.99 3.19
C ILE A 54 -5.13 -1.89 2.16
N VAL A 55 -5.61 -0.68 1.91
CA VAL A 55 -6.71 -0.40 0.99
C VAL A 55 -6.27 0.49 -0.15
N MET A 56 -6.94 0.36 -1.29
CA MET A 56 -6.79 1.23 -2.43
C MET A 56 -8.00 2.17 -2.50
N CYS A 57 -7.73 3.45 -2.57
CA CYS A 57 -8.74 4.49 -2.55
C CYS A 57 -8.62 5.39 -3.77
N ARG A 58 -9.75 5.76 -4.35
CA ARG A 58 -9.84 6.76 -5.41
C ARG A 58 -9.96 8.14 -4.79
N ILE A 59 -8.95 8.98 -4.95
CA ILE A 59 -8.91 10.34 -4.41
C ILE A 59 -9.28 11.43 -5.44
N ALA A 60 -9.20 11.08 -6.73
CA ALA A 60 -9.67 11.90 -7.85
C ALA A 60 -9.92 10.98 -9.06
N PRO A 61 -10.54 11.46 -10.15
CA PRO A 61 -10.67 10.70 -11.39
C PRO A 61 -9.31 10.15 -11.83
N LYS A 62 -9.23 8.84 -12.04
CA LYS A 62 -7.99 8.12 -12.44
C LYS A 62 -6.80 8.28 -11.49
N HIS A 63 -7.04 8.76 -10.26
CA HIS A 63 -6.00 8.94 -9.25
C HIS A 63 -6.27 8.08 -8.01
N TYR A 64 -5.39 7.13 -7.76
CA TYR A 64 -5.53 6.14 -6.69
C TYR A 64 -4.36 6.20 -5.73
N VAL A 65 -4.66 6.02 -4.44
CA VAL A 65 -3.69 5.93 -3.35
C VAL A 65 -3.88 4.59 -2.64
N THR A 66 -2.77 3.98 -2.25
CA THR A 66 -2.78 2.74 -1.47
C THR A 66 -2.14 2.99 -0.12
N HIS A 67 -2.94 3.00 0.93
CA HIS A 67 -2.50 3.20 2.31
C HIS A 67 -3.23 2.25 3.26
N ARG A 68 -2.84 2.24 4.52
CA ARG A 68 -3.49 1.44 5.56
C ARG A 68 -4.68 2.20 6.13
N ALA A 69 -5.85 1.56 6.19
CA ALA A 69 -7.00 2.08 6.92
C ALA A 69 -6.72 1.95 8.43
N ILE A 70 -6.72 3.08 9.13
CA ILE A 70 -6.45 3.15 10.56
C ILE A 70 -7.75 3.19 11.35
N GLU A 71 -8.73 3.93 10.85
CA GLU A 71 -9.99 4.16 11.51
C GLU A 71 -11.11 4.32 10.49
N VAL A 72 -12.31 3.92 10.89
CA VAL A 72 -13.55 4.19 10.15
C VAL A 72 -14.56 4.77 11.13
N GLU A 73 -14.91 6.01 10.94
CA GLU A 73 -15.87 6.73 11.78
C GLU A 73 -16.84 7.54 10.92
N ASN A 74 -18.14 7.44 11.20
CA ASN A 74 -19.20 8.17 10.51
C ASN A 74 -19.13 8.06 8.96
N GLY A 75 -18.78 6.89 8.45
CA GLY A 75 -18.62 6.67 7.00
C GLY A 75 -17.35 7.29 6.38
N MET A 76 -16.46 7.84 7.21
CA MET A 76 -15.17 8.38 6.81
C MET A 76 -14.04 7.42 7.18
N VAL A 77 -13.03 7.33 6.34
CA VAL A 77 -11.86 6.48 6.54
C VAL A 77 -10.62 7.35 6.70
N THR A 78 -9.96 7.21 7.84
CA THR A 78 -8.63 7.78 8.08
C THR A 78 -7.57 6.77 7.69
N MET A 79 -6.60 7.19 6.88
CA MET A 79 -5.55 6.33 6.38
C MET A 79 -4.17 6.82 6.80
N LEU A 80 -3.20 5.88 6.78
CA LEU A 80 -1.79 6.16 7.00
C LEU A 80 -0.93 5.28 6.09
N GLY A 81 -0.03 5.88 5.36
CA GLY A 81 1.04 5.14 4.69
C GLY A 81 2.02 4.58 5.72
N ASP A 82 2.38 3.29 5.61
CA ASP A 82 3.32 2.64 6.54
C ASP A 82 4.69 3.36 6.60
N GLY A 83 5.07 4.05 5.53
CA GLY A 83 6.27 4.89 5.44
C GLY A 83 6.05 6.37 5.74
N ARG A 84 4.90 6.77 6.25
CA ARG A 84 4.56 8.15 6.60
C ARG A 84 4.43 8.32 8.12
N LEU A 85 4.54 9.56 8.57
CA LEU A 85 4.42 9.92 9.99
C LEU A 85 3.14 10.74 10.26
N THR A 86 2.44 11.13 9.20
CA THR A 86 1.22 11.94 9.25
C THR A 86 0.08 11.17 8.60
N TYR A 87 -1.08 11.23 9.21
CA TYR A 87 -2.32 10.68 8.66
C TYR A 87 -2.73 11.43 7.40
N ASP A 88 -3.41 10.73 6.51
CA ASP A 88 -4.09 11.36 5.39
C ASP A 88 -5.37 12.04 5.88
N HIS A 89 -5.88 13.01 5.13
CA HIS A 89 -7.20 13.57 5.39
C HIS A 89 -8.26 12.47 5.25
N PRO A 90 -9.26 12.42 6.16
CA PRO A 90 -10.34 11.45 6.07
C PRO A 90 -11.06 11.54 4.72
N ILE A 91 -11.37 10.40 4.14
CA ILE A 91 -12.12 10.29 2.87
C ILE A 91 -13.37 9.44 3.07
N SER A 92 -14.38 9.63 2.20
CA SER A 92 -15.58 8.78 2.23
C SER A 92 -15.22 7.30 2.06
N ARG A 93 -15.90 6.43 2.81
CA ARG A 93 -15.78 4.96 2.68
C ARG A 93 -16.07 4.48 1.26
N GLU A 94 -16.91 5.16 0.52
CA GLU A 94 -17.24 4.87 -0.87
C GLU A 94 -16.05 5.04 -1.83
N CYS A 95 -15.07 5.87 -1.45
CA CYS A 95 -13.85 6.05 -2.21
C CYS A 95 -12.91 4.83 -2.10
N VAL A 96 -13.15 3.91 -1.16
CA VAL A 96 -12.36 2.69 -1.03
C VAL A 96 -12.82 1.67 -2.06
N VAL A 97 -12.02 1.48 -3.10
CA VAL A 97 -12.36 0.63 -4.25
C VAL A 97 -11.86 -0.81 -4.12
N GLY A 98 -10.85 -1.03 -3.28
CA GLY A 98 -10.31 -2.38 -3.11
C GLY A 98 -9.43 -2.54 -1.88
N VAL A 99 -9.11 -3.80 -1.58
CA VAL A 99 -8.22 -4.21 -0.51
C VAL A 99 -7.08 -5.04 -1.06
N VAL A 100 -5.89 -4.85 -0.52
CA VAL A 100 -4.71 -5.63 -0.88
C VAL A 100 -4.76 -6.97 -0.15
N GLU A 101 -4.89 -8.05 -0.91
CA GLU A 101 -4.91 -9.43 -0.37
C GLU A 101 -3.53 -10.08 -0.40
N GLY A 102 -2.69 -9.64 -1.33
CA GLY A 102 -1.37 -10.23 -1.49
C GLY A 102 -0.38 -9.32 -2.21
N VAL A 103 0.85 -9.73 -2.17
CA VAL A 103 1.99 -9.03 -2.78
C VAL A 103 2.83 -10.01 -3.56
N ILE A 104 3.14 -9.69 -4.80
CA ILE A 104 4.13 -10.39 -5.61
C ILE A 104 5.44 -9.60 -5.47
N ARG A 105 6.47 -10.26 -4.93
CA ARG A 105 7.80 -9.68 -4.78
C ARG A 105 8.55 -9.70 -6.11
N GLN A 106 9.58 -8.90 -6.24
CA GLN A 106 10.46 -8.88 -7.42
C GLN A 106 10.98 -10.27 -7.82
N SER A 107 11.16 -11.17 -6.85
CA SER A 107 11.55 -12.56 -7.07
C SER A 107 10.43 -13.46 -7.64
N GLY A 108 9.25 -12.91 -7.91
CA GLY A 108 8.05 -13.67 -8.31
C GLY A 108 7.31 -14.33 -7.14
N LYS A 109 7.87 -14.32 -5.93
CA LYS A 109 7.24 -14.94 -4.75
C LYS A 109 5.95 -14.19 -4.38
N ARG A 110 4.83 -14.92 -4.34
CA ARG A 110 3.55 -14.42 -3.83
C ARG A 110 3.51 -14.54 -2.30
N VAL A 111 3.06 -13.48 -1.64
CA VAL A 111 2.90 -13.41 -0.19
C VAL A 111 1.49 -12.93 0.10
N SER A 112 0.70 -13.72 0.82
CA SER A 112 -0.63 -13.30 1.26
C SER A 112 -0.53 -12.33 2.44
N CYS A 113 -1.28 -11.23 2.37
CA CYS A 113 -1.42 -10.27 3.49
C CYS A 113 -2.17 -10.89 4.70
N MET A 114 -2.81 -12.05 4.51
CA MET A 114 -3.47 -12.80 5.59
C MET A 114 -2.53 -13.82 6.25
N SER A 115 -1.33 -14.05 5.72
CA SER A 115 -0.37 -15.00 6.28
C SER A 115 0.14 -14.58 7.66
N ARG A 116 0.43 -15.56 8.53
CA ARG A 116 0.97 -15.30 9.87
C ARG A 116 2.26 -14.49 9.83
N SER A 117 3.15 -14.79 8.87
CA SER A 117 4.42 -14.09 8.71
C SER A 117 4.24 -12.63 8.27
N TRP A 118 3.23 -12.34 7.43
CA TRP A 118 2.90 -10.98 7.05
C TRP A 118 2.35 -10.20 8.23
N ARG A 119 1.34 -10.74 8.92
CA ARG A 119 0.73 -10.11 10.10
C ARG A 119 1.72 -9.86 11.23
N LEU A 120 2.68 -10.77 11.43
CA LEU A 120 3.73 -10.55 12.42
C LEU A 120 4.61 -9.34 12.04
N ARG A 121 5.03 -9.22 10.78
CA ARG A 121 5.80 -8.05 10.30
C ARG A 121 5.02 -6.75 10.43
N GLU A 122 3.73 -6.76 10.08
CA GLU A 122 2.85 -5.61 10.27
C GLU A 122 2.79 -5.19 11.74
N ARG A 123 2.52 -6.13 12.64
CA ARG A 123 2.46 -5.86 14.09
C ARG A 123 3.76 -5.29 14.61
N LEU A 124 4.89 -5.89 14.26
CA LEU A 124 6.20 -5.40 14.69
C LEU A 124 6.49 -3.99 14.16
N TRP A 125 6.10 -3.71 12.92
CA TRP A 125 6.27 -2.39 12.34
C TRP A 125 5.35 -1.34 12.98
N LEU A 126 4.08 -1.66 13.14
CA LEU A 126 3.07 -0.74 13.69
C LEU A 126 3.23 -0.51 15.19
N ALA A 127 3.75 -1.49 15.94
CA ALA A 127 4.01 -1.37 17.38
C ALA A 127 5.23 -0.49 17.71
N GLN A 128 6.03 -0.08 16.72
CA GLN A 128 7.19 0.77 16.97
C GLN A 128 6.75 2.15 17.48
N PRO A 129 7.40 2.67 18.56
CA PRO A 129 7.24 4.06 18.94
C PRO A 129 7.58 5.00 17.79
N MET A 130 6.89 6.13 17.69
CA MET A 130 7.02 7.09 16.59
C MET A 130 8.48 7.50 16.32
N LEU A 131 9.28 7.67 17.37
CA LEU A 131 10.70 8.02 17.25
C LEU A 131 11.51 6.91 16.57
N LEU A 132 11.33 5.66 16.98
CA LEU A 132 12.01 4.51 16.35
C LEU A 132 11.57 4.34 14.92
N ARG A 133 10.28 4.51 14.62
CA ARG A 133 9.74 4.47 13.27
C ARG A 133 10.37 5.54 12.38
N ARG A 134 10.55 6.76 12.89
CA ARG A 134 11.24 7.86 12.21
C ARG A 134 12.68 7.50 11.85
N LEU A 135 13.44 6.99 12.80
CA LEU A 135 14.83 6.57 12.59
C LEU A 135 14.93 5.41 11.61
N SER A 136 14.09 4.39 11.76
CA SER A 136 14.03 3.24 10.84
C SER A 136 13.75 3.67 9.41
N LEU A 137 12.78 4.57 9.19
CA LEU A 137 12.46 5.10 7.86
C LEU A 137 13.60 5.93 7.28
N ALA A 138 14.29 6.73 8.08
CA ALA A 138 15.45 7.52 7.65
C ALA A 138 16.58 6.58 7.18
N LEU A 139 16.88 5.53 7.94
CA LEU A 139 17.90 4.53 7.59
C LEU A 139 17.54 3.78 6.31
N ILE A 140 16.29 3.30 6.17
CA ILE A 140 15.80 2.58 4.99
C ILE A 140 15.91 3.46 3.73
N ARG A 141 15.48 4.73 3.83
CA ARG A 141 15.56 5.69 2.72
C ARG A 141 17.01 5.98 2.32
N ARG A 142 17.90 6.17 3.33
CA ARG A 142 19.33 6.41 3.09
C ARG A 142 20.00 5.20 2.41
N TRP A 143 19.76 4.00 2.94
CA TRP A 143 20.31 2.77 2.37
C TRP A 143 19.86 2.54 0.92
N ARG A 144 18.59 2.75 0.64
CA ARG A 144 18.07 2.66 -0.72
C ARG A 144 18.71 3.66 -1.66
N ASN A 145 18.89 4.91 -1.24
CA ASN A 145 19.52 5.94 -2.08
C ASN A 145 20.98 5.58 -2.39
N LEU A 146 21.69 4.95 -1.46
CA LEU A 146 23.04 4.46 -1.68
C LEU A 146 23.09 3.29 -2.67
N THR A 147 22.13 2.36 -2.60
CA THR A 147 22.07 1.23 -3.54
C THR A 147 21.71 1.68 -4.95
N LEU A 148 20.79 2.63 -5.11
CA LEU A 148 20.46 3.19 -6.42
C LEU A 148 21.65 3.92 -7.04
N LYS A 149 22.38 4.75 -6.28
CA LYS A 149 23.58 5.44 -6.77
C LYS A 149 24.68 4.46 -7.23
N ARG A 150 24.84 3.31 -6.55
CA ARG A 150 25.82 2.29 -6.97
C ARG A 150 25.47 1.60 -8.29
N LEU A 151 24.18 1.53 -8.65
CA LEU A 151 23.74 0.95 -9.92
C LEU A 151 23.97 1.93 -11.08
N THR A 152 23.78 3.22 -10.86
CA THR A 152 23.98 4.27 -11.88
C THR A 152 25.47 4.54 -12.20
N ILE A 153 26.41 4.18 -11.31
CA ILE A 153 27.85 4.38 -11.54
C ILE A 153 28.48 3.19 -12.31
N LYS A 154 27.74 2.10 -12.54
CA LYS A 154 28.22 0.90 -13.24
C LYS A 154 27.83 0.85 -14.74
N GLU A 155 27.14 1.87 -15.24
CA GLU A 155 26.94 2.13 -16.67
C GLU A 155 27.94 3.17 -17.17
#